data_b36f64bff307381f9b44da7dd072ce82
#
_entry.id   b36f64bff307381f9b44da7dd072ce82
#
_cell.length_a   1.000
_cell.length_b   1.000
_cell.length_c   1.000
_cell.angle_alpha   90.00
_cell.angle_beta   90.00
_cell.angle_gamma   90.00
#
_symmetry.space_group_name_H-M   'P 1'
#
loop_
_entity.id
_entity.type
_entity.pdbx_description
1 polymer ?
#
loop_
_entity_poly.entity_id
_entity_poly.type
_entity_poly.pdbx_seq_one_letter_code
_entity_poly.pdbx_strand_id
1 'polypeptide(L)'
;KPRYHIKPNLLQMNASYVCSDPKGTVIEEVGRALVRGGYKIKVLNTIDFSCSMHYNPFVYLHSETDILTLVTVIMTNTQGEAKGGDGFWEKAEALLYQALIAYIYYEAPAEERNMNTLLDMLNACECREDDENFKSAVDLLFEQLEQRNPDHFAARQYKKFKMAAGKTLKSILISCGARLAPFDIAAVREMMSYDELELEKLGDEKTALFAVVSDTDPTFNFISAMMYPEYLSGLPENKSCG
;
A
#
# COMPACT_ATOMS: atom_id res chain seq x y z
N LYS A 1 9.54 -21.17 -18.97
CA LYS A 1 10.71 -20.36 -18.53
C LYS A 1 11.16 -20.63 -17.07
N PRO A 2 10.31 -20.88 -16.04
CA PRO A 2 10.78 -21.09 -14.65
C PRO A 2 11.81 -22.19 -14.52
N ARG A 3 11.61 -23.32 -15.18
CA ARG A 3 12.47 -24.53 -15.06
C ARG A 3 13.90 -24.32 -15.58
N TYR A 4 14.08 -23.54 -16.64
CA TYR A 4 15.37 -23.43 -17.33
C TYR A 4 16.11 -22.12 -17.05
N HIS A 5 15.46 -21.14 -16.41
CA HIS A 5 16.05 -19.84 -16.14
C HIS A 5 15.93 -19.45 -14.66
N ILE A 6 14.70 -19.35 -14.13
CA ILE A 6 14.49 -18.85 -12.77
C ILE A 6 15.11 -19.78 -11.73
N LYS A 7 14.74 -21.08 -11.73
CA LYS A 7 15.24 -22.05 -10.73
C LYS A 7 16.75 -22.23 -10.75
N PRO A 8 17.43 -22.38 -11.91
CA PRO A 8 18.88 -22.42 -11.94
C PRO A 8 19.56 -21.16 -11.39
N ASN A 9 19.00 -19.96 -11.67
CA ASN A 9 19.55 -18.72 -11.14
C ASN A 9 19.39 -18.62 -9.61
N LEU A 10 18.22 -18.96 -9.08
CA LEU A 10 18.01 -19.01 -7.62
C LEU A 10 18.98 -19.98 -6.93
N LEU A 11 19.26 -21.14 -7.55
CA LEU A 11 20.16 -22.16 -7.00
C LEU A 11 21.65 -21.81 -7.11
N GLN A 12 22.02 -20.74 -7.82
CA GLN A 12 23.39 -20.19 -7.76
C GLN A 12 23.69 -19.56 -6.40
N MET A 13 22.70 -19.10 -5.67
CA MET A 13 22.83 -18.60 -4.29
C MET A 13 23.88 -17.47 -4.14
N ASN A 14 24.01 -16.62 -5.15
CA ASN A 14 25.03 -15.57 -5.22
C ASN A 14 24.53 -14.15 -4.95
N ALA A 15 23.22 -13.97 -4.76
CA ALA A 15 22.58 -12.68 -4.50
C ALA A 15 21.32 -12.86 -3.65
N SER A 16 20.71 -11.79 -3.17
CA SER A 16 19.31 -11.78 -2.74
C SER A 16 18.39 -11.78 -3.95
N TYR A 17 17.21 -12.35 -3.81
CA TYR A 17 16.30 -12.57 -4.94
C TYR A 17 14.89 -12.04 -4.64
N VAL A 18 14.27 -11.44 -5.65
CA VAL A 18 12.83 -11.19 -5.68
C VAL A 18 12.25 -11.96 -6.86
N CYS A 19 11.34 -12.87 -6.59
CA CYS A 19 10.78 -13.80 -7.58
C CYS A 19 9.26 -13.71 -7.61
N SER A 20 8.70 -13.36 -8.78
CA SER A 20 7.27 -13.57 -9.02
C SER A 20 7.04 -15.05 -9.33
N ASP A 21 6.16 -15.68 -8.54
CA ASP A 21 5.84 -17.11 -8.61
C ASP A 21 4.32 -17.33 -8.71
N PRO A 22 3.71 -17.19 -9.91
CA PRO A 22 2.26 -17.15 -10.08
C PRO A 22 1.50 -18.39 -9.58
N LYS A 23 2.20 -19.47 -9.29
CA LYS A 23 1.60 -20.75 -8.86
C LYS A 23 2.18 -21.27 -7.55
N GLY A 24 3.12 -20.57 -6.94
CA GLY A 24 3.84 -21.05 -5.77
C GLY A 24 4.80 -22.25 -6.04
N THR A 25 4.91 -22.71 -7.29
CA THR A 25 5.69 -23.91 -7.64
C THR A 25 7.19 -23.69 -7.58
N VAL A 26 7.65 -22.46 -7.71
CA VAL A 26 9.10 -22.16 -7.63
C VAL A 26 9.55 -22.29 -6.19
N ILE A 27 8.85 -21.67 -5.24
CA ILE A 27 9.19 -21.75 -3.82
C ILE A 27 9.07 -23.18 -3.30
N GLU A 28 8.07 -23.96 -3.71
CA GLU A 28 7.91 -25.35 -3.31
C GLU A 28 9.12 -26.19 -3.71
N GLU A 29 9.64 -26.01 -4.94
CA GLU A 29 10.74 -26.82 -5.46
C GLU A 29 12.13 -26.38 -4.95
N VAL A 30 12.39 -25.07 -4.80
CA VAL A 30 13.73 -24.57 -4.46
C VAL A 30 13.85 -24.02 -3.04
N GLY A 31 12.75 -23.72 -2.36
CA GLY A 31 12.76 -23.06 -1.05
C GLY A 31 13.60 -23.79 -0.01
N ARG A 32 13.47 -25.13 0.09
CA ARG A 32 14.28 -25.93 1.02
C ARG A 32 15.78 -25.89 0.71
N ALA A 33 16.15 -25.80 -0.56
CA ALA A 33 17.55 -25.69 -0.96
C ALA A 33 18.10 -24.31 -0.57
N LEU A 34 17.32 -23.25 -0.78
CA LEU A 34 17.69 -21.88 -0.39
C LEU A 34 17.87 -21.76 1.12
N VAL A 35 16.94 -22.29 1.93
CA VAL A 35 17.07 -22.31 3.41
C VAL A 35 18.37 -23.03 3.82
N ARG A 36 18.70 -24.19 3.23
CA ARG A 36 19.96 -24.91 3.48
C ARG A 36 21.18 -24.09 3.05
N GLY A 37 21.03 -23.23 2.03
CA GLY A 37 22.04 -22.28 1.55
C GLY A 37 22.15 -21.01 2.40
N GLY A 38 21.42 -20.93 3.52
CA GLY A 38 21.47 -19.80 4.46
C GLY A 38 20.57 -18.61 4.09
N TYR A 39 19.58 -18.82 3.20
CA TYR A 39 18.63 -17.79 2.83
C TYR A 39 17.49 -17.67 3.83
N LYS A 40 17.11 -16.42 4.16
CA LYS A 40 15.80 -16.09 4.72
C LYS A 40 14.78 -16.14 3.60
N ILE A 41 13.68 -16.84 3.82
CA ILE A 41 12.57 -16.90 2.86
C ILE A 41 11.49 -15.93 3.31
N LYS A 42 11.10 -15.03 2.43
CA LYS A 42 9.96 -14.11 2.60
C LYS A 42 8.90 -14.46 1.55
N VAL A 43 7.63 -14.43 1.94
CA VAL A 43 6.51 -14.82 1.07
C VAL A 43 5.39 -13.81 1.18
N LEU A 44 5.07 -13.16 0.07
CA LEU A 44 3.82 -12.43 -0.10
C LEU A 44 2.91 -13.29 -0.98
N ASN A 45 1.83 -13.82 -0.41
CA ASN A 45 0.90 -14.70 -1.11
C ASN A 45 -0.49 -14.08 -1.18
N THR A 46 -0.89 -13.63 -2.37
CA THR A 46 -2.21 -13.05 -2.62
C THR A 46 -3.24 -14.06 -3.15
N ILE A 47 -2.84 -15.33 -3.31
CA ILE A 47 -3.75 -16.43 -3.68
C ILE A 47 -4.32 -17.08 -2.42
N ASP A 48 -3.46 -17.31 -1.43
CA ASP A 48 -3.84 -17.84 -0.13
C ASP A 48 -3.20 -16.99 0.97
N PHE A 49 -3.98 -16.06 1.52
CA PHE A 49 -3.51 -15.13 2.56
C PHE A 49 -3.07 -15.83 3.84
N SER A 50 -3.59 -17.04 4.14
CA SER A 50 -3.18 -17.82 5.31
C SER A 50 -1.72 -18.32 5.22
N CYS A 51 -1.18 -18.35 4.01
CA CYS A 51 0.20 -18.72 3.70
C CYS A 51 1.09 -17.50 3.38
N SER A 52 0.61 -16.29 3.63
CA SER A 52 1.34 -15.05 3.41
C SER A 52 1.99 -14.54 4.70
N MET A 53 3.14 -13.92 4.58
CA MET A 53 3.65 -13.03 5.61
C MET A 53 2.86 -11.71 5.59
N HIS A 54 2.83 -11.02 6.72
CA HIS A 54 2.20 -9.72 6.84
C HIS A 54 3.01 -8.65 6.12
N TYR A 55 2.29 -7.72 5.50
CA TYR A 55 2.87 -6.61 4.75
C TYR A 55 2.14 -5.31 5.07
N ASN A 56 2.85 -4.33 5.58
CA ASN A 56 2.31 -3.02 5.91
C ASN A 56 3.06 -1.91 5.15
N PRO A 57 2.44 -1.28 4.13
CA PRO A 57 3.09 -0.23 3.34
C PRO A 57 3.47 1.01 4.15
N PHE A 58 2.82 1.28 5.29
CA PHE A 58 3.14 2.44 6.12
C PHE A 58 4.53 2.38 6.75
N VAL A 59 5.10 1.18 6.93
CA VAL A 59 6.46 1.00 7.50
C VAL A 59 7.53 1.60 6.57
N TYR A 60 7.25 1.66 5.28
CA TYR A 60 8.18 2.13 4.24
C TYR A 60 7.98 3.60 3.84
N LEU A 61 7.12 4.33 4.57
CA LEU A 61 6.95 5.77 4.35
C LEU A 61 7.99 6.53 5.17
N HIS A 62 8.81 7.35 4.51
CA HIS A 62 9.84 8.18 5.15
C HIS A 62 9.66 9.67 4.84
N SER A 63 8.85 10.00 3.84
CA SER A 63 8.67 11.36 3.35
C SER A 63 7.28 11.61 2.76
N GLU A 64 6.94 12.88 2.55
CA GLU A 64 5.74 13.28 1.80
C GLU A 64 5.73 12.71 0.38
N THR A 65 6.91 12.53 -0.23
CA THR A 65 7.04 11.93 -1.57
C THR A 65 6.60 10.48 -1.57
N ASP A 66 6.92 9.72 -0.52
CA ASP A 66 6.52 8.31 -0.42
C ASP A 66 5.00 8.19 -0.23
N ILE A 67 4.41 9.12 0.53
CA ILE A 67 2.95 9.23 0.65
C ILE A 67 2.30 9.44 -0.72
N LEU A 68 2.84 10.37 -1.53
CA LEU A 68 2.34 10.63 -2.89
C LEU A 68 2.49 9.39 -3.79
N THR A 69 3.60 8.68 -3.65
CA THR A 69 3.88 7.44 -4.39
C THR A 69 2.87 6.36 -4.01
N LEU A 70 2.66 6.11 -2.71
CA LEU A 70 1.68 5.14 -2.23
C LEU A 70 0.27 5.45 -2.75
N VAL A 71 -0.17 6.72 -2.64
CA VAL A 71 -1.46 7.15 -3.18
C VAL A 71 -1.55 6.89 -4.68
N THR A 72 -0.51 7.21 -5.44
CA THR A 72 -0.48 6.99 -6.90
C THR A 72 -0.60 5.50 -7.22
N VAL A 73 0.10 4.64 -6.50
CA VAL A 73 0.03 3.18 -6.69
C VAL A 73 -1.36 2.65 -6.36
N ILE A 74 -1.95 3.06 -5.24
CA ILE A 74 -3.33 2.71 -4.89
C ILE A 74 -4.28 3.14 -6.02
N MET A 75 -4.23 4.43 -6.41
CA MET A 75 -5.11 4.99 -7.45
C MET A 75 -4.99 4.24 -8.79
N THR A 76 -3.77 3.91 -9.21
CA THR A 76 -3.52 3.26 -10.50
C THR A 76 -3.95 1.80 -10.51
N ASN A 77 -3.74 1.07 -9.42
CA ASN A 77 -3.93 -0.38 -9.39
C ASN A 77 -5.31 -0.82 -8.86
N THR A 78 -6.11 0.12 -8.36
CA THR A 78 -7.49 -0.14 -7.92
C THR A 78 -8.53 0.55 -8.83
N GLN A 79 -8.13 0.98 -10.03
CA GLN A 79 -9.07 1.51 -11.02
C GLN A 79 -9.97 0.38 -11.52
N GLY A 80 -11.30 0.54 -11.35
CA GLY A 80 -12.27 -0.29 -12.04
C GLY A 80 -12.23 -0.07 -13.57
N GLU A 81 -12.94 -0.89 -14.35
CA GLU A 81 -12.97 -0.83 -15.83
C GLU A 81 -13.54 0.48 -16.42
N ALA A 82 -14.08 1.39 -15.61
CA ALA A 82 -14.61 2.67 -16.04
C ALA A 82 -13.49 3.65 -16.45
N LYS A 83 -12.92 3.43 -17.62
CA LYS A 83 -12.06 4.39 -18.31
C LYS A 83 -12.94 5.53 -18.84
N GLY A 84 -12.83 6.74 -18.28
CA GLY A 84 -13.41 7.93 -18.88
C GLY A 84 -14.15 8.88 -17.93
N GLY A 85 -13.79 8.95 -16.65
CA GLY A 85 -14.24 10.01 -15.75
C GLY A 85 -13.45 11.30 -16.01
N ASP A 86 -14.09 12.44 -15.79
CA ASP A 86 -13.42 13.73 -15.71
C ASP A 86 -12.33 13.62 -14.63
N GLY A 87 -11.07 13.90 -14.95
CA GLY A 87 -9.92 13.77 -14.03
C GLY A 87 -10.04 14.59 -12.74
N PHE A 88 -11.15 15.30 -12.57
CA PHE A 88 -11.53 15.98 -11.32
C PHE A 88 -11.75 14.98 -10.17
N TRP A 89 -12.50 13.89 -10.41
CA TRP A 89 -12.84 12.91 -9.37
C TRP A 89 -11.58 12.22 -8.83
N GLU A 90 -10.71 11.77 -9.73
CA GLU A 90 -9.46 11.12 -9.35
C GLU A 90 -8.55 12.05 -8.55
N LYS A 91 -8.46 13.32 -8.92
CA LYS A 91 -7.69 14.32 -8.18
C LYS A 91 -8.26 14.58 -6.78
N ALA A 92 -9.59 14.61 -6.65
CA ALA A 92 -10.24 14.83 -5.36
C ALA A 92 -10.09 13.60 -4.43
N GLU A 93 -10.22 12.38 -4.96
CA GLU A 93 -9.93 11.14 -4.23
C GLU A 93 -8.46 11.12 -3.75
N ALA A 94 -7.52 11.45 -4.64
CA ALA A 94 -6.11 11.51 -4.30
C ALA A 94 -5.81 12.50 -3.17
N LEU A 95 -6.47 13.67 -3.14
CA LEU A 95 -6.32 14.65 -2.06
C LEU A 95 -6.80 14.09 -0.71
N LEU A 96 -7.91 13.35 -0.69
CA LEU A 96 -8.40 12.72 0.54
C LEU A 96 -7.41 11.63 1.02
N TYR A 97 -6.97 10.74 0.14
CA TYR A 97 -5.99 9.70 0.52
C TYR A 97 -4.68 10.30 1.01
N GLN A 98 -4.16 11.34 0.33
CA GLN A 98 -2.98 12.07 0.78
C GLN A 98 -3.15 12.65 2.18
N ALA A 99 -4.33 13.23 2.46
CA ALA A 99 -4.62 13.78 3.76
C ALA A 99 -4.68 12.70 4.85
N LEU A 100 -5.44 11.62 4.63
CA LEU A 100 -5.62 10.55 5.60
C LEU A 100 -4.33 9.80 5.86
N ILE A 101 -3.60 9.39 4.81
CA ILE A 101 -2.33 8.67 4.94
C ILE A 101 -1.28 9.53 5.65
N ALA A 102 -1.19 10.82 5.29
CA ALA A 102 -0.28 11.74 5.97
C ALA A 102 -0.67 11.95 7.44
N TYR A 103 -1.95 12.06 7.76
CA TYR A 103 -2.41 12.15 9.14
C TYR A 103 -1.97 10.92 9.94
N ILE A 104 -2.21 9.72 9.42
CA ILE A 104 -1.81 8.46 10.06
C ILE A 104 -0.28 8.40 10.23
N TYR A 105 0.47 8.75 9.21
CA TYR A 105 1.93 8.71 9.23
C TYR A 105 2.54 9.63 10.31
N TYR A 106 2.04 10.88 10.42
CA TYR A 106 2.63 11.87 11.33
C TYR A 106 2.03 11.84 12.74
N GLU A 107 0.73 11.58 12.87
CA GLU A 107 -0.02 11.82 14.11
C GLU A 107 -0.44 10.53 14.83
N ALA A 108 -0.58 9.41 14.12
CA ALA A 108 -0.99 8.17 14.76
C ALA A 108 0.18 7.48 15.49
N PRO A 109 -0.10 6.75 16.59
CA PRO A 109 0.88 5.89 17.23
C PRO A 109 1.35 4.78 16.26
N ALA A 110 2.55 4.24 16.49
CA ALA A 110 3.19 3.32 15.54
C ALA A 110 2.34 2.08 15.20
N GLU A 111 1.65 1.54 16.19
CA GLU A 111 0.76 0.37 16.08
C GLU A 111 -0.49 0.62 15.22
N GLU A 112 -0.88 1.89 15.07
CA GLU A 112 -2.03 2.30 14.26
C GLU A 112 -1.63 2.76 12.85
N ARG A 113 -0.33 2.80 12.52
CA ARG A 113 0.15 3.18 11.19
C ARG A 113 0.02 2.01 10.21
N ASN A 114 -1.18 1.75 9.73
CA ASN A 114 -1.49 0.65 8.82
C ASN A 114 -2.72 0.93 7.95
N MET A 115 -2.99 0.04 7.01
CA MET A 115 -4.13 0.16 6.09
C MET A 115 -5.49 0.05 6.79
N ASN A 116 -5.58 -0.66 7.93
CA ASN A 116 -6.83 -0.77 8.67
C ASN A 116 -7.27 0.59 9.23
N THR A 117 -6.33 1.36 9.78
CA THR A 117 -6.60 2.72 10.26
C THR A 117 -7.03 3.64 9.12
N LEU A 118 -6.45 3.49 7.92
CA LEU A 118 -6.90 4.25 6.74
C LEU A 118 -8.36 3.94 6.39
N LEU A 119 -8.75 2.65 6.40
CA LEU A 119 -10.12 2.22 6.14
C LEU A 119 -11.07 2.76 7.22
N ASP A 120 -10.70 2.66 8.48
CA ASP A 120 -11.52 3.11 9.59
C ASP A 120 -11.69 4.64 9.58
N MET A 121 -10.64 5.41 9.27
CA MET A 121 -10.73 6.85 9.08
C MET A 121 -11.62 7.22 7.87
N LEU A 122 -11.48 6.51 6.74
CA LEU A 122 -12.33 6.74 5.57
C LEU A 122 -13.81 6.48 5.89
N ASN A 123 -14.10 5.39 6.62
CA ASN A 123 -15.46 5.06 7.06
C ASN A 123 -16.02 6.09 8.06
N ALA A 124 -15.17 6.76 8.82
CA ALA A 124 -15.54 7.84 9.72
C ALA A 124 -15.70 9.21 9.02
N CYS A 125 -15.33 9.31 7.74
CA CYS A 125 -15.62 10.47 6.90
C CYS A 125 -17.10 10.46 6.53
N GLU A 126 -17.88 11.30 7.18
CA GLU A 126 -19.30 11.46 6.92
C GLU A 126 -19.60 12.86 6.34
N CYS A 127 -20.65 12.93 5.53
CA CYS A 127 -21.15 14.20 5.00
C CYS A 127 -22.68 14.15 4.99
N ARG A 128 -23.33 15.22 5.41
CA ARG A 128 -24.79 15.38 5.38
C ARG A 128 -25.16 16.42 4.34
N GLU A 129 -26.10 16.08 3.47
CA GLU A 129 -26.55 16.99 2.41
C GLU A 129 -27.48 18.06 2.93
N ASP A 130 -28.17 17.79 4.04
CA ASP A 130 -29.16 18.63 4.70
C ASP A 130 -28.58 19.56 5.77
N ASP A 131 -27.28 19.37 6.12
CA ASP A 131 -26.58 20.17 7.12
C ASP A 131 -25.17 20.53 6.66
N GLU A 132 -25.00 21.70 6.10
CA GLU A 132 -23.69 22.21 5.62
C GLU A 132 -22.68 22.45 6.77
N ASN A 133 -23.17 22.58 8.00
CA ASN A 133 -22.30 22.76 9.18
C ASN A 133 -21.97 21.46 9.88
N PHE A 134 -22.44 20.32 9.37
CA PHE A 134 -22.12 19.01 9.93
C PHE A 134 -20.62 18.75 9.83
N LYS A 135 -20.05 18.27 10.93
CA LYS A 135 -18.66 17.88 11.03
C LYS A 135 -18.56 16.42 11.46
N SER A 136 -17.91 15.62 10.64
CA SER A 136 -17.56 14.25 11.00
C SER A 136 -16.45 14.21 12.08
N ALA A 137 -16.21 13.04 12.67
CA ALA A 137 -15.10 12.86 13.60
C ALA A 137 -13.74 13.20 12.94
N VAL A 138 -13.60 12.87 11.65
CA VAL A 138 -12.38 13.18 10.88
C VAL A 138 -12.24 14.68 10.66
N ASP A 139 -13.33 15.41 10.37
CA ASP A 139 -13.30 16.87 10.26
C ASP A 139 -12.74 17.51 11.54
N LEU A 140 -13.18 17.04 12.71
CA LEU A 140 -12.71 17.54 13.99
C LEU A 140 -11.22 17.28 14.23
N LEU A 141 -10.72 16.09 13.84
CA LEU A 141 -9.29 15.77 13.91
C LEU A 141 -8.44 16.73 13.06
N PHE A 142 -8.87 16.97 11.82
CA PHE A 142 -8.15 17.88 10.91
C PHE A 142 -8.26 19.35 11.35
N GLU A 143 -9.36 19.79 11.92
CA GLU A 143 -9.47 21.13 12.50
C GLU A 143 -8.50 21.31 13.68
N GLN A 144 -8.40 20.35 14.58
CA GLN A 144 -7.44 20.38 15.67
C GLN A 144 -6.00 20.40 15.15
N LEU A 145 -5.69 19.63 14.12
CA LEU A 145 -4.38 19.62 13.47
C LEU A 145 -4.08 20.99 12.83
N GLU A 146 -5.02 21.58 12.09
CA GLU A 146 -4.86 22.89 11.45
C GLU A 146 -4.65 24.01 12.49
N GLN A 147 -5.37 23.97 13.62
CA GLN A 147 -5.18 24.92 14.72
C GLN A 147 -3.79 24.82 15.35
N ARG A 148 -3.25 23.60 15.49
CA ARG A 148 -1.94 23.35 16.07
C ARG A 148 -0.80 23.63 15.09
N ASN A 149 -0.97 23.27 13.82
CA ASN A 149 0.01 23.45 12.75
C ASN A 149 -0.69 23.70 11.40
N PRO A 150 -0.94 24.97 11.04
CA PRO A 150 -1.62 25.34 9.78
C PRO A 150 -0.87 24.89 8.52
N ASP A 151 0.45 24.73 8.61
CA ASP A 151 1.32 24.35 7.49
C ASP A 151 1.50 22.83 7.38
N HIS A 152 0.85 22.06 8.24
CA HIS A 152 0.94 20.59 8.20
C HIS A 152 0.45 20.04 6.86
N PHE A 153 1.25 19.15 6.26
CA PHE A 153 0.94 18.60 4.92
C PHE A 153 -0.45 17.97 4.87
N ALA A 154 -0.81 17.13 5.84
CA ALA A 154 -2.13 16.49 5.90
C ALA A 154 -3.27 17.51 5.97
N ALA A 155 -3.15 18.55 6.81
CA ALA A 155 -4.16 19.60 6.95
C ALA A 155 -4.35 20.36 5.63
N ARG A 156 -3.27 20.70 4.94
CA ARG A 156 -3.32 21.37 3.63
C ARG A 156 -4.02 20.53 2.56
N GLN A 157 -3.78 19.20 2.51
CA GLN A 157 -4.48 18.34 1.55
C GLN A 157 -5.95 18.17 1.90
N TYR A 158 -6.28 18.00 3.18
CA TYR A 158 -7.68 17.90 3.63
C TYR A 158 -8.47 19.16 3.32
N LYS A 159 -7.91 20.33 3.56
CA LYS A 159 -8.51 21.62 3.24
C LYS A 159 -8.86 21.75 1.74
N LYS A 160 -7.95 21.32 0.85
CA LYS A 160 -8.20 21.30 -0.59
C LYS A 160 -9.34 20.33 -0.94
N PHE A 161 -9.38 19.14 -0.35
CA PHE A 161 -10.44 18.17 -0.51
C PHE A 161 -11.81 18.76 -0.08
N LYS A 162 -11.87 19.44 1.05
CA LYS A 162 -13.09 20.07 1.59
C LYS A 162 -13.60 21.28 0.77
N MET A 163 -12.86 21.74 -0.23
CA MET A 163 -13.39 22.75 -1.18
C MET A 163 -14.48 22.19 -2.09
N ALA A 164 -14.66 20.89 -2.18
CA ALA A 164 -15.77 20.28 -2.88
C ALA A 164 -17.09 20.52 -2.12
N ALA A 165 -18.16 20.87 -2.84
CA ALA A 165 -19.49 21.12 -2.24
C ALA A 165 -20.22 19.81 -1.87
N GLY A 166 -21.17 19.88 -0.94
CA GLY A 166 -21.83 18.77 -0.27
C GLY A 166 -22.14 17.51 -1.09
N LYS A 167 -22.93 17.60 -2.18
CA LYS A 167 -23.25 16.44 -3.04
C LYS A 167 -22.01 15.85 -3.72
N THR A 168 -21.09 16.70 -4.16
CA THR A 168 -19.83 16.29 -4.77
C THR A 168 -18.97 15.58 -3.75
N LEU A 169 -18.87 16.09 -2.53
CA LEU A 169 -18.13 15.50 -1.43
C LEU A 169 -18.61 14.07 -1.13
N LYS A 170 -19.93 13.88 -1.01
CA LYS A 170 -20.53 12.54 -0.79
C LYS A 170 -20.17 11.55 -1.90
N SER A 171 -20.23 12.00 -3.15
CA SER A 171 -19.88 11.15 -4.30
C SER A 171 -18.40 10.77 -4.29
N ILE A 172 -17.50 11.68 -3.90
CA ILE A 172 -16.07 11.39 -3.74
C ILE A 172 -15.86 10.34 -2.63
N LEU A 173 -16.51 10.49 -1.47
CA LEU A 173 -16.41 9.53 -0.37
C LEU A 173 -16.89 8.13 -0.79
N ILE A 174 -18.01 8.03 -1.52
CA ILE A 174 -18.50 6.76 -2.06
C ILE A 174 -17.47 6.14 -3.02
N SER A 175 -16.88 6.94 -3.90
CA SER A 175 -15.87 6.47 -4.86
C SER A 175 -14.61 5.98 -4.13
N CYS A 176 -14.14 6.72 -3.12
CA CYS A 176 -13.02 6.29 -2.27
C CYS A 176 -13.32 4.95 -1.58
N GLY A 177 -14.51 4.81 -0.97
CA GLY A 177 -14.92 3.56 -0.32
C GLY A 177 -14.98 2.38 -1.29
N ALA A 178 -15.53 2.58 -2.49
CA ALA A 178 -15.59 1.55 -3.52
C ALA A 178 -14.19 1.12 -3.98
N ARG A 179 -13.27 2.08 -4.12
CA ARG A 179 -11.87 1.81 -4.51
C ARG A 179 -11.11 0.99 -3.46
N LEU A 180 -11.33 1.25 -2.18
CA LEU A 180 -10.68 0.52 -1.09
C LEU A 180 -11.45 -0.72 -0.64
N ALA A 181 -12.59 -1.05 -1.23
CA ALA A 181 -13.38 -2.23 -0.86
C ALA A 181 -12.57 -3.56 -0.86
N PRO A 182 -11.61 -3.80 -1.79
CA PRO A 182 -10.78 -5.00 -1.74
C PRO A 182 -9.88 -5.09 -0.49
N PHE A 183 -9.54 -3.97 0.13
CA PHE A 183 -8.75 -3.95 1.37
C PHE A 183 -9.59 -4.30 2.61
N ASP A 184 -10.91 -4.16 2.54
CA ASP A 184 -11.83 -4.41 3.67
C ASP A 184 -12.20 -5.89 3.86
N ILE A 185 -11.63 -6.77 3.05
CA ILE A 185 -11.74 -8.22 3.21
C ILE A 185 -10.93 -8.64 4.44
N ALA A 186 -11.54 -9.40 5.36
CA ALA A 186 -10.94 -9.76 6.65
C ALA A 186 -9.52 -10.35 6.53
N ALA A 187 -9.28 -11.22 5.56
CA ALA A 187 -7.97 -11.82 5.32
C ALA A 187 -6.93 -10.79 4.83
N VAL A 188 -7.35 -9.78 4.05
CA VAL A 188 -6.48 -8.69 3.61
C VAL A 188 -6.19 -7.73 4.76
N ARG A 189 -7.21 -7.38 5.55
CA ARG A 189 -7.06 -6.56 6.77
C ARG A 189 -6.06 -7.18 7.74
N GLU A 190 -6.15 -8.48 7.97
CA GLU A 190 -5.21 -9.22 8.82
C GLU A 190 -3.79 -9.16 8.25
N MET A 191 -3.64 -9.54 6.98
CA MET A 191 -2.34 -9.57 6.31
C MET A 191 -1.65 -8.18 6.27
N MET A 192 -2.42 -7.07 6.23
CA MET A 192 -1.88 -5.71 6.16
C MET A 192 -1.85 -4.97 7.51
N SER A 193 -2.01 -5.68 8.63
CA SER A 193 -2.05 -5.10 9.97
C SER A 193 -0.68 -4.71 10.52
N TYR A 194 0.38 -5.45 10.19
CA TYR A 194 1.77 -5.17 10.55
C TYR A 194 2.72 -5.69 9.46
N ASP A 195 4.04 -5.56 9.64
CA ASP A 195 5.02 -5.93 8.61
C ASP A 195 5.96 -7.05 9.07
N GLU A 196 6.13 -8.06 8.22
CA GLU A 196 7.10 -9.15 8.36
C GLU A 196 8.04 -9.23 7.17
N LEU A 197 7.72 -8.52 6.07
CA LEU A 197 8.52 -8.59 4.85
C LEU A 197 9.88 -7.91 5.00
N GLU A 198 9.98 -6.84 5.82
CA GLU A 198 11.24 -6.14 6.07
C GLU A 198 12.00 -5.85 4.77
N LEU A 199 11.31 -5.24 3.78
CA LEU A 199 11.84 -5.06 2.42
C LEU A 199 13.15 -4.28 2.38
N GLU A 200 13.36 -3.37 3.33
CA GLU A 200 14.59 -2.58 3.44
C GLU A 200 15.83 -3.44 3.72
N LYS A 201 15.64 -4.61 4.33
CA LYS A 201 16.74 -5.54 4.66
C LYS A 201 17.07 -6.53 3.55
N LEU A 202 16.36 -6.49 2.42
CA LEU A 202 16.55 -7.46 1.32
C LEU A 202 17.97 -7.44 0.72
N GLY A 203 18.69 -6.32 0.84
CA GLY A 203 20.07 -6.18 0.36
C GLY A 203 21.14 -6.57 1.38
N ASP A 204 20.80 -6.54 2.67
CA ASP A 204 21.76 -6.70 3.77
C ASP A 204 22.06 -8.15 4.11
N GLU A 205 21.08 -9.03 3.90
CA GLU A 205 21.17 -10.45 4.19
C GLU A 205 20.75 -11.28 2.97
N LYS A 206 21.24 -12.54 2.90
CA LYS A 206 20.80 -13.49 1.87
C LYS A 206 19.31 -13.76 2.03
N THR A 207 18.49 -13.10 1.25
CA THR A 207 17.04 -13.20 1.30
C THR A 207 16.46 -13.57 -0.06
N ALA A 208 15.45 -14.43 -0.07
CA ALA A 208 14.66 -14.72 -1.25
C ALA A 208 13.19 -14.40 -0.96
N LEU A 209 12.68 -13.34 -1.59
CA LEU A 209 11.29 -12.92 -1.54
C LEU A 209 10.52 -13.55 -2.70
N PHE A 210 9.46 -14.26 -2.39
CA PHE A 210 8.54 -14.84 -3.36
C PHE A 210 7.21 -14.10 -3.32
N ALA A 211 6.85 -13.46 -4.44
CA ALA A 211 5.53 -12.88 -4.65
C ALA A 211 4.65 -13.91 -5.38
N VAL A 212 3.81 -14.60 -4.62
CA VAL A 212 2.84 -15.58 -5.14
C VAL A 212 1.56 -14.83 -5.49
N VAL A 213 1.44 -14.46 -6.77
CA VAL A 213 0.34 -13.63 -7.30
C VAL A 213 -0.31 -14.35 -8.46
N SER A 214 -1.65 -14.38 -8.49
CA SER A 214 -2.39 -15.05 -9.56
C SER A 214 -2.08 -14.43 -10.94
N ASP A 215 -1.87 -15.27 -11.95
CA ASP A 215 -1.75 -14.87 -13.35
C ASP A 215 -3.11 -14.79 -14.08
N THR A 216 -4.17 -15.30 -13.45
CA THR A 216 -5.53 -15.38 -14.03
C THR A 216 -6.53 -14.47 -13.31
N ASP A 217 -6.30 -14.15 -12.05
CA ASP A 217 -7.18 -13.29 -11.24
C ASP A 217 -6.40 -12.05 -10.75
N PRO A 218 -6.67 -10.86 -11.32
CA PRO A 218 -5.96 -9.63 -10.95
C PRO A 218 -6.48 -8.96 -9.68
N THR A 219 -7.51 -9.51 -9.01
CA THR A 219 -8.24 -8.84 -7.91
C THR A 219 -7.32 -8.29 -6.83
N PHE A 220 -6.26 -9.01 -6.47
CA PHE A 220 -5.31 -8.60 -5.43
C PHE A 220 -3.92 -8.18 -5.94
N ASN A 221 -3.76 -7.96 -7.24
CA ASN A 221 -2.48 -7.55 -7.82
C ASN A 221 -2.01 -6.19 -7.29
N PHE A 222 -2.92 -5.34 -6.81
CA PHE A 222 -2.58 -4.06 -6.20
C PHE A 222 -1.67 -4.21 -4.98
N ILE A 223 -1.78 -5.30 -4.21
CA ILE A 223 -0.94 -5.56 -3.03
C ILE A 223 0.53 -5.71 -3.45
N SER A 224 0.79 -6.54 -4.46
CA SER A 224 2.15 -6.69 -4.98
C SER A 224 2.64 -5.43 -5.68
N ALA A 225 1.75 -4.68 -6.35
CA ALA A 225 2.09 -3.41 -6.98
C ALA A 225 2.52 -2.34 -5.96
N MET A 226 1.98 -2.33 -4.74
CA MET A 226 2.46 -1.47 -3.65
C MET A 226 3.85 -1.87 -3.15
N MET A 227 4.14 -3.16 -3.09
CA MET A 227 5.43 -3.67 -2.62
C MET A 227 6.62 -3.27 -3.53
N TYR A 228 6.43 -3.22 -4.85
CA TYR A 228 7.55 -3.00 -5.79
C TYR A 228 8.24 -1.63 -5.66
N PRO A 229 7.56 -0.48 -5.56
CA PRO A 229 8.22 0.81 -5.37
C PRO A 229 9.04 0.88 -4.08
N GLU A 230 8.52 0.27 -3.01
CA GLU A 230 9.17 0.23 -1.70
C GLU A 230 10.45 -0.59 -1.73
N TYR A 231 10.43 -1.73 -2.40
CA TYR A 231 11.61 -2.55 -2.65
C TYR A 231 12.69 -1.77 -3.44
N LEU A 232 12.29 -1.05 -4.50
CA LEU A 232 13.23 -0.30 -5.32
C LEU A 232 13.85 0.89 -4.58
N SER A 233 13.11 1.54 -3.67
CA SER A 233 13.63 2.65 -2.86
C SER A 233 14.65 2.21 -1.82
N GLY A 234 14.53 0.98 -1.29
CA GLY A 234 15.48 0.38 -0.34
C GLY A 234 16.78 -0.15 -0.98
N LEU A 235 16.85 -0.25 -2.31
CA LEU A 235 18.08 -0.65 -2.97
C LEU A 235 19.12 0.48 -2.87
N PRO A 236 20.38 0.18 -2.48
CA PRO A 236 21.44 1.17 -2.48
C PRO A 236 21.56 1.76 -3.89
N GLU A 237 21.47 3.11 -3.98
CA GLU A 237 21.76 3.81 -5.22
C GLU A 237 23.08 3.26 -5.77
N ASN A 238 23.06 2.69 -6.98
CA ASN A 238 24.26 2.31 -7.69
C ASN A 238 25.16 3.56 -7.80
N LYS A 239 26.06 3.72 -6.83
CA LYS A 239 27.18 4.64 -7.01
C LYS A 239 27.90 4.09 -8.23
N SER A 240 27.68 4.72 -9.38
CA SER A 240 28.41 4.46 -10.60
C SER A 240 29.88 4.39 -10.24
N CYS A 241 30.49 3.20 -10.38
CA CYS A 241 31.94 3.05 -10.39
C CYS A 241 32.43 3.97 -11.50
N GLY A 242 33.05 5.12 -11.12
CA GLY A 242 33.85 5.95 -11.99
C GLY A 242 35.14 5.24 -12.34
#